data_b44b826a9cacc4314b3624646fbea4ec
#
_entry.id   b44b826a9cacc4314b3624646fbea4ec
#
_cell.length_a   1.000
_cell.length_b   1.000
_cell.length_c   1.000
_cell.angle_alpha   90.00
_cell.angle_beta   90.00
_cell.angle_gamma   90.00
#
_symmetry.space_group_name_H-M   'P 1'
#
loop_
_entity.id
_entity.type
_entity.pdbx_description
1 polymer ?
#
loop_
_entity_poly.entity_id
_entity_poly.type
_entity_poly.pdbx_seq_one_letter_code
_entity_poly.pdbx_strand_id
1 'polypeptide(L)'
;MRRRVLLAAAVLVALAGCAGPPSAEDGDPPRTAPAGPGRPDTAAPRPGRTGEAKPSPTGSTTPARSPATLLLADFGADTVTFLPADGRGRPDAVRVGAAPYGVAVGADGRAWVATAEGLAVVDTRTRERVARVPYRTRTGPVAHGEYRGGGMGVALAPDGRHAYVGVNVPDGRGTLEVVDTRTLRVTAVLPVGRRPFDVDVAPDGGRVYVTAHDSFEVTVIDPGDGERGSDAGGAGEGGAPRVVRRVEVAPYGTEGGLGSWLKPHYAAVRPSDGHLLLPFEGERLVDLDPATGRSRVRRMTAHTHQHGTALTPDGHLLVVGTGPIDPAEDEGPSLTIRAPDGTERVVPLDGPHENVSASPDGRTAYVTAGYTREGWRDGVTAVDLRTGKTRWLPGGTRPVGVAVLE
;
A
#
# COMPACT_ATOMS: atom_id res chain seq x y z
N MET A 1 -40.69 -54.83 13.11
CA MET A 1 -41.05 -54.08 11.90
C MET A 1 -41.74 -52.79 12.29
N ARG A 2 -41.00 -51.68 12.30
CA ARG A 2 -41.57 -50.30 12.39
C ARG A 2 -40.80 -49.43 11.43
N ARG A 3 -41.44 -49.04 10.31
CA ARG A 3 -40.92 -48.13 9.30
C ARG A 3 -40.96 -46.70 9.84
N ARG A 4 -39.82 -46.03 9.84
CA ARG A 4 -39.75 -44.57 10.07
C ARG A 4 -39.74 -43.86 8.70
N VAL A 5 -40.74 -43.00 8.50
CA VAL A 5 -40.87 -42.12 7.36
C VAL A 5 -40.05 -40.88 7.64
N LEU A 6 -39.09 -40.57 6.77
CA LEU A 6 -38.33 -39.31 6.76
C LEU A 6 -39.12 -38.29 5.91
N LEU A 7 -39.56 -37.21 6.53
CA LEU A 7 -40.05 -36.03 5.85
C LEU A 7 -38.81 -35.16 5.47
N ALA A 8 -38.65 -34.96 4.16
CA ALA A 8 -37.73 -33.96 3.65
C ALA A 8 -38.48 -32.62 3.54
N ALA A 9 -38.03 -31.60 4.26
CA ALA A 9 -38.51 -30.23 4.10
C ALA A 9 -37.64 -29.52 3.05
N ALA A 10 -38.27 -29.18 1.92
CA ALA A 10 -37.65 -28.33 0.91
C ALA A 10 -37.85 -26.86 1.31
N VAL A 11 -36.77 -26.15 1.51
CA VAL A 11 -36.75 -24.70 1.71
C VAL A 11 -36.61 -24.04 0.33
N LEU A 12 -37.64 -23.41 -0.15
CA LEU A 12 -37.61 -22.50 -1.31
C LEU A 12 -36.99 -21.16 -0.87
N VAL A 13 -35.84 -20.82 -1.38
CA VAL A 13 -35.27 -19.47 -1.27
C VAL A 13 -35.77 -18.66 -2.47
N ALA A 14 -36.63 -17.68 -2.22
CA ALA A 14 -37.09 -16.71 -3.21
C ALA A 14 -35.96 -15.70 -3.45
N LEU A 15 -35.45 -15.64 -4.68
CA LEU A 15 -34.55 -14.59 -5.18
C LEU A 15 -35.38 -13.31 -5.42
N ALA A 16 -35.29 -12.34 -4.54
CA ALA A 16 -35.75 -10.99 -4.79
C ALA A 16 -34.66 -10.22 -5.55
N GLY A 17 -34.92 -9.97 -6.82
CA GLY A 17 -34.06 -9.10 -7.63
C GLY A 17 -34.29 -7.64 -7.22
N CYS A 18 -33.23 -6.95 -6.79
CA CYS A 18 -33.24 -5.51 -6.64
C CYS A 18 -32.90 -4.86 -7.98
N ALA A 19 -33.92 -4.23 -8.59
CA ALA A 19 -33.76 -3.32 -9.71
C ALA A 19 -33.14 -2.00 -9.18
N GLY A 20 -32.06 -1.54 -9.81
CA GLY A 20 -31.44 -0.25 -9.51
C GLY A 20 -32.30 0.92 -10.00
N PRO A 21 -32.20 2.11 -9.39
CA PRO A 21 -32.88 3.30 -9.82
C PRO A 21 -32.27 3.90 -11.11
N PRO A 22 -33.08 4.62 -11.91
CA PRO A 22 -32.65 5.17 -13.20
C PRO A 22 -31.74 6.40 -13.02
N SER A 23 -30.83 6.55 -13.97
CA SER A 23 -29.96 7.70 -14.15
C SER A 23 -30.76 8.99 -14.31
N ALA A 24 -30.42 10.02 -13.55
CA ALA A 24 -30.90 11.38 -13.75
C ALA A 24 -29.94 12.13 -14.68
N GLU A 25 -30.53 12.74 -15.69
CA GLU A 25 -29.91 13.54 -16.72
C GLU A 25 -29.39 14.90 -16.23
N ASP A 26 -28.45 15.41 -16.99
CA ASP A 26 -27.78 16.70 -16.91
C ASP A 26 -28.70 17.90 -16.66
N GLY A 27 -28.29 18.77 -15.76
CA GLY A 27 -28.86 20.10 -15.57
C GLY A 27 -27.77 21.10 -15.17
N ASP A 28 -27.31 21.86 -16.14
CA ASP A 28 -26.38 22.98 -16.03
C ASP A 28 -27.05 24.16 -15.28
N PRO A 29 -26.42 24.79 -14.26
CA PRO A 29 -26.90 26.08 -13.75
C PRO A 29 -26.09 27.25 -14.30
N PRO A 30 -26.71 28.45 -14.43
CA PRO A 30 -26.21 29.52 -15.26
C PRO A 30 -25.16 30.42 -14.59
N ARG A 31 -24.27 30.91 -15.46
CA ARG A 31 -23.31 31.99 -15.19
C ARG A 31 -24.00 33.32 -14.84
N THR A 32 -23.52 33.98 -13.80
CA THR A 32 -23.60 35.44 -13.69
C THR A 32 -22.30 36.02 -13.11
N ALA A 33 -21.59 36.80 -13.89
CA ALA A 33 -20.77 37.92 -13.49
C ALA A 33 -21.54 39.18 -13.96
N PRO A 34 -21.21 40.46 -13.65
CA PRO A 34 -19.98 41.07 -13.14
C PRO A 34 -20.22 42.25 -12.17
N ALA A 35 -19.18 42.86 -11.65
CA ALA A 35 -18.89 44.30 -11.65
C ALA A 35 -17.86 44.71 -10.57
N GLY A 36 -16.72 45.24 -10.97
CA GLY A 36 -15.99 46.24 -10.16
C GLY A 36 -16.55 47.63 -10.49
N PRO A 37 -15.96 48.74 -10.08
CA PRO A 37 -14.61 49.03 -9.59
C PRO A 37 -14.55 50.05 -8.42
N GLY A 38 -13.36 50.37 -7.93
CA GLY A 38 -13.18 51.51 -7.03
C GLY A 38 -11.79 51.60 -6.38
N ARG A 39 -10.89 52.34 -7.01
CA ARG A 39 -9.79 53.06 -6.33
C ARG A 39 -10.23 54.47 -5.99
N PRO A 40 -9.65 55.23 -5.01
CA PRO A 40 -8.41 55.91 -5.25
C PRO A 40 -7.45 56.09 -4.01
N ASP A 41 -6.19 56.26 -4.34
CA ASP A 41 -5.12 57.19 -3.90
C ASP A 41 -5.16 57.87 -2.52
N THR A 42 -4.03 57.81 -1.79
CA THR A 42 -3.10 58.92 -1.63
C THR A 42 -2.06 58.71 -0.54
N ALA A 43 -0.84 59.04 -0.86
CA ALA A 43 0.21 59.82 -0.21
C ALA A 43 1.18 59.16 0.79
N ALA A 44 2.42 59.16 0.36
CA ALA A 44 3.62 59.11 1.20
C ALA A 44 3.88 60.51 1.84
N PRO A 45 4.71 60.62 2.92
CA PRO A 45 6.11 60.99 2.70
C PRO A 45 7.17 60.32 3.60
N ARG A 46 8.41 60.29 3.11
CA ARG A 46 9.70 60.11 3.79
C ARG A 46 10.07 61.36 4.58
N PRO A 47 11.20 61.47 5.43
CA PRO A 47 12.42 60.61 5.49
C PRO A 47 13.04 60.42 6.92
N GLY A 48 14.05 59.51 6.99
CA GLY A 48 15.28 59.76 7.73
C GLY A 48 15.50 59.09 9.08
N ARG A 49 16.40 58.12 9.11
CA ARG A 49 17.66 58.19 9.89
C ARG A 49 18.52 56.92 9.73
N THR A 50 19.74 57.17 9.38
CA THR A 50 20.91 56.29 9.38
C THR A 50 21.19 55.72 10.76
N GLY A 51 21.36 54.37 10.82
CA GLY A 51 21.91 53.66 11.94
C GLY A 51 22.77 52.51 11.39
N GLU A 52 24.08 52.60 11.51
CA GLU A 52 25.04 51.55 11.22
C GLU A 52 24.73 50.31 12.05
N ALA A 53 24.40 49.21 11.38
CA ALA A 53 24.29 47.91 12.01
C ALA A 53 25.58 47.07 11.75
N LYS A 54 26.20 46.73 12.87
CA LYS A 54 27.32 45.82 13.00
C LYS A 54 27.02 44.46 12.35
N PRO A 55 27.90 43.80 11.61
CA PRO A 55 27.64 42.52 11.01
C PRO A 55 27.48 41.43 12.07
N SER A 56 26.34 40.79 12.14
CA SER A 56 26.10 39.59 12.91
C SER A 56 26.82 38.39 12.26
N PRO A 57 27.23 37.39 13.07
CA PRO A 57 28.03 36.26 12.57
C PRO A 57 27.22 35.43 11.57
N THR A 58 27.86 35.06 10.50
CA THR A 58 27.39 34.09 9.47
C THR A 58 26.89 32.82 10.14
N GLY A 59 25.59 32.71 10.29
CA GLY A 59 24.93 31.45 10.57
C GLY A 59 25.21 30.49 9.40
N SER A 60 25.84 29.37 9.72
CA SER A 60 26.01 28.24 8.82
C SER A 60 24.61 27.78 8.39
N THR A 61 24.16 28.19 7.22
CA THR A 61 22.96 27.64 6.59
C THR A 61 23.31 26.24 6.13
N THR A 62 22.96 25.24 6.94
CA THR A 62 22.83 23.87 6.44
C THR A 62 21.94 23.94 5.20
N PRO A 63 22.40 23.44 4.04
CA PRO A 63 21.58 23.47 2.83
C PRO A 63 20.24 22.81 3.14
N ALA A 64 19.15 23.50 2.87
CA ALA A 64 17.82 22.96 3.02
C ALA A 64 17.74 21.70 2.15
N ARG A 65 17.54 20.53 2.80
CA ARG A 65 17.37 19.25 2.09
C ARG A 65 16.17 19.45 1.15
N SER A 66 16.32 19.05 -0.12
CA SER A 66 15.19 19.08 -1.06
C SER A 66 14.03 18.31 -0.45
N PRO A 67 12.78 18.79 -0.60
CA PRO A 67 11.65 18.07 -0.05
C PRO A 67 11.56 16.69 -0.70
N ALA A 68 11.23 15.67 0.10
CA ALA A 68 11.02 14.32 -0.39
C ALA A 68 9.94 14.32 -1.50
N THR A 69 10.03 13.37 -2.40
CA THR A 69 9.03 13.17 -3.46
C THR A 69 8.26 11.89 -3.17
N LEU A 70 6.95 11.92 -3.28
CA LEU A 70 6.11 10.72 -3.23
C LEU A 70 6.00 10.14 -4.64
N LEU A 71 6.11 8.84 -4.76
CA LEU A 71 5.77 8.09 -5.96
C LEU A 71 4.46 7.35 -5.71
N LEU A 72 3.43 7.70 -6.45
CA LEU A 72 2.08 7.18 -6.30
C LEU A 72 1.76 6.21 -7.44
N ALA A 73 1.20 5.05 -7.12
CA ALA A 73 0.64 4.14 -8.13
C ALA A 73 -0.83 4.53 -8.38
N ASP A 74 -1.10 5.18 -9.50
CA ASP A 74 -2.40 5.74 -9.84
C ASP A 74 -3.27 4.70 -10.56
N PHE A 75 -4.00 3.93 -9.78
CA PHE A 75 -4.90 2.89 -10.26
C PHE A 75 -5.93 3.42 -11.28
N GLY A 76 -6.38 4.67 -11.10
CA GLY A 76 -7.39 5.30 -11.94
C GLY A 76 -6.89 5.90 -13.25
N ALA A 77 -5.56 5.94 -13.47
CA ALA A 77 -4.97 6.64 -14.64
C ALA A 77 -3.89 5.85 -15.38
N ASP A 78 -3.58 4.62 -14.98
CA ASP A 78 -2.51 3.78 -15.56
C ASP A 78 -1.11 4.43 -15.49
N THR A 79 -0.88 5.29 -14.50
CA THR A 79 0.33 6.07 -14.32
C THR A 79 0.98 5.82 -12.95
N VAL A 80 2.21 6.27 -12.80
CA VAL A 80 2.74 6.68 -11.50
C VAL A 80 2.89 8.19 -11.48
N THR A 81 2.60 8.82 -10.35
CA THR A 81 2.74 10.26 -10.16
C THR A 81 3.86 10.58 -9.17
N PHE A 82 4.79 11.42 -9.58
CA PHE A 82 5.80 12.05 -8.73
C PHE A 82 5.18 13.30 -8.10
N LEU A 83 4.86 13.23 -6.82
CA LEU A 83 4.21 14.31 -6.08
C LEU A 83 5.17 14.90 -5.04
N PRO A 84 5.48 16.21 -5.07
CA PRO A 84 6.28 16.83 -4.01
C PRO A 84 5.61 16.68 -2.64
N ALA A 85 6.33 16.12 -1.66
CA ALA A 85 5.78 15.82 -0.33
C ALA A 85 5.45 17.07 0.49
N ASP A 86 6.01 18.22 0.13
CA ASP A 86 5.65 19.52 0.73
C ASP A 86 4.37 20.13 0.13
N GLY A 87 3.80 19.51 -0.91
CA GLY A 87 2.61 19.99 -1.63
C GLY A 87 2.90 21.20 -2.52
N ARG A 88 4.16 21.55 -2.73
CA ARG A 88 4.58 22.67 -3.58
C ARG A 88 5.09 22.16 -4.93
N GLY A 89 4.73 22.81 -5.99
CA GLY A 89 5.12 22.40 -7.35
C GLY A 89 4.05 21.56 -8.04
N ARG A 90 4.35 21.18 -9.27
CA ARG A 90 3.43 20.44 -10.13
C ARG A 90 3.74 18.93 -10.03
N PRO A 91 2.72 18.09 -9.83
CA PRO A 91 2.88 16.65 -10.01
C PRO A 91 3.29 16.30 -11.44
N ASP A 92 4.08 15.26 -11.59
CA ASP A 92 4.53 14.75 -12.88
C ASP A 92 4.16 13.28 -13.00
N ALA A 93 3.48 12.88 -14.08
CA ALA A 93 2.91 11.55 -14.24
C ALA A 93 3.56 10.79 -15.41
N VAL A 94 3.84 9.50 -15.17
CA VAL A 94 4.46 8.58 -16.13
C VAL A 94 3.56 7.39 -16.36
N ARG A 95 3.22 7.10 -17.64
CA ARG A 95 2.42 5.92 -17.97
C ARG A 95 3.20 4.63 -17.74
N VAL A 96 2.65 3.72 -16.93
CA VAL A 96 3.33 2.46 -16.55
C VAL A 96 2.61 1.21 -17.07
N GLY A 97 1.32 1.26 -17.26
CA GLY A 97 0.47 0.14 -17.68
C GLY A 97 -0.80 0.09 -16.87
N ALA A 98 -1.74 -0.75 -17.29
CA ALA A 98 -3.10 -0.78 -16.75
C ALA A 98 -3.13 -1.10 -15.25
N ALA A 99 -3.92 -0.31 -14.53
CA ALA A 99 -4.26 -0.50 -13.12
C ALA A 99 -3.02 -0.77 -12.23
N PRO A 100 -2.05 0.15 -12.11
CA PRO A 100 -0.89 -0.02 -11.23
C PRO A 100 -1.35 -0.16 -9.77
N TYR A 101 -0.67 -1.04 -9.01
CA TYR A 101 -1.05 -1.36 -7.64
C TYR A 101 0.12 -1.18 -6.68
N GLY A 102 0.92 -2.22 -6.44
CA GLY A 102 2.10 -2.14 -5.58
C GLY A 102 3.25 -1.36 -6.23
N VAL A 103 4.03 -0.68 -5.42
CA VAL A 103 5.23 0.04 -5.82
C VAL A 103 6.36 -0.17 -4.82
N ALA A 104 7.54 -0.50 -5.31
CA ALA A 104 8.76 -0.59 -4.53
C ALA A 104 9.89 0.18 -5.21
N VAL A 105 10.77 0.81 -4.42
CA VAL A 105 11.87 1.63 -4.94
C VAL A 105 13.20 1.05 -4.48
N GLY A 106 14.09 0.80 -5.43
CA GLY A 106 15.43 0.30 -5.18
C GLY A 106 16.43 1.42 -4.88
N ALA A 107 17.50 1.08 -4.20
CA ALA A 107 18.61 1.99 -3.91
C ALA A 107 19.30 2.49 -5.19
N ASP A 108 19.12 1.80 -6.31
CA ASP A 108 19.60 2.20 -7.65
C ASP A 108 18.79 3.32 -8.29
N GLY A 109 17.73 3.78 -7.63
CA GLY A 109 16.82 4.81 -8.13
C GLY A 109 15.80 4.30 -9.15
N ARG A 110 15.58 2.99 -9.21
CA ARG A 110 14.50 2.40 -10.00
C ARG A 110 13.29 2.09 -9.15
N ALA A 111 12.12 2.49 -9.63
CA ALA A 111 10.85 2.07 -9.07
C ALA A 111 10.26 0.89 -9.87
N TRP A 112 9.73 -0.08 -9.15
CA TRP A 112 9.11 -1.28 -9.67
C TRP A 112 7.62 -1.23 -9.36
N VAL A 113 6.80 -1.27 -10.39
CA VAL A 113 5.36 -1.02 -10.29
C VAL A 113 4.60 -2.21 -10.84
N ALA A 114 3.84 -2.86 -9.99
CA ALA A 114 3.00 -4.00 -10.36
C ALA A 114 1.76 -3.50 -11.11
N THR A 115 1.55 -3.96 -12.35
CA THR A 115 0.38 -3.58 -13.18
C THR A 115 -0.38 -4.82 -13.67
N ALA A 116 -1.52 -4.63 -14.31
CA ALA A 116 -2.25 -5.74 -14.95
C ALA A 116 -1.48 -6.34 -16.15
N GLU A 117 -0.56 -5.61 -16.75
CA GLU A 117 0.10 -5.98 -18.00
C GLU A 117 1.53 -6.52 -17.81
N GLY A 118 2.12 -6.33 -16.63
CA GLY A 118 3.50 -6.68 -16.33
C GLY A 118 4.07 -5.84 -15.20
N LEU A 119 5.30 -6.12 -14.80
CA LEU A 119 6.04 -5.32 -13.82
C LEU A 119 6.75 -4.18 -14.55
N ALA A 120 6.27 -2.95 -14.37
CA ALA A 120 6.88 -1.77 -14.97
C ALA A 120 8.10 -1.30 -14.17
N VAL A 121 9.12 -0.82 -14.85
CA VAL A 121 10.35 -0.25 -14.26
C VAL A 121 10.46 1.21 -14.67
N VAL A 122 10.55 2.09 -13.69
CA VAL A 122 10.64 3.54 -13.88
C VAL A 122 11.96 4.03 -13.30
N ASP A 123 12.73 4.78 -14.07
CA ASP A 123 13.88 5.53 -13.55
C ASP A 123 13.33 6.78 -12.83
N THR A 124 13.56 6.87 -11.51
CA THR A 124 12.98 7.93 -10.68
C THR A 124 13.68 9.28 -10.89
N ARG A 125 14.87 9.31 -11.47
CA ARG A 125 15.63 10.54 -11.76
C ARG A 125 15.20 11.17 -13.07
N THR A 126 15.08 10.34 -14.13
CA THR A 126 14.63 10.82 -15.46
C THR A 126 13.11 10.89 -15.54
N ARG A 127 12.40 10.21 -14.63
CA ARG A 127 10.94 10.05 -14.60
C ARG A 127 10.41 9.43 -15.90
N GLU A 128 11.05 8.35 -16.31
CA GLU A 128 10.70 7.62 -17.52
C GLU A 128 10.50 6.15 -17.22
N ARG A 129 9.51 5.52 -17.87
CA ARG A 129 9.40 4.07 -17.86
C ARG A 129 10.48 3.48 -18.76
N VAL A 130 11.49 2.84 -18.16
CA VAL A 130 12.63 2.26 -18.88
C VAL A 130 12.38 0.82 -19.34
N ALA A 131 11.45 0.10 -18.68
CA ALA A 131 11.11 -1.27 -19.08
C ALA A 131 9.70 -1.67 -18.62
N ARG A 132 9.23 -2.81 -19.13
CA ARG A 132 8.12 -3.58 -18.61
C ARG A 132 8.47 -5.06 -18.75
N VAL A 133 8.49 -5.78 -17.63
CA VAL A 133 8.76 -7.21 -17.59
C VAL A 133 7.41 -7.94 -17.67
N PRO A 134 7.15 -8.70 -18.74
CA PRO A 134 5.89 -9.44 -18.87
C PRO A 134 5.85 -10.58 -17.85
N TYR A 135 4.68 -10.86 -17.28
CA TYR A 135 4.49 -12.03 -16.41
C TYR A 135 4.57 -13.32 -17.22
N ARG A 136 5.11 -14.37 -16.59
CA ARG A 136 5.01 -15.76 -17.10
C ARG A 136 3.68 -16.39 -16.73
N THR A 137 3.08 -15.95 -15.64
CA THR A 137 1.76 -16.40 -15.19
C THR A 137 0.69 -15.88 -16.15
N ARG A 138 -0.20 -16.77 -16.57
CA ARG A 138 -1.36 -16.39 -17.39
C ARG A 138 -2.41 -15.73 -16.49
N THR A 139 -2.66 -14.46 -16.71
CA THR A 139 -3.53 -13.61 -15.86
C THR A 139 -4.90 -13.33 -16.47
N GLY A 140 -5.18 -13.87 -17.66
CA GLY A 140 -6.39 -13.54 -18.42
C GLY A 140 -6.31 -12.17 -19.11
N PRO A 141 -7.44 -11.65 -19.60
CA PRO A 141 -7.51 -10.34 -20.22
C PRO A 141 -7.15 -9.21 -19.24
N VAL A 142 -6.57 -8.13 -19.77
CA VAL A 142 -6.30 -6.92 -18.98
C VAL A 142 -7.62 -6.31 -18.52
N ALA A 143 -7.73 -6.04 -17.23
CA ALA A 143 -8.90 -5.45 -16.59
C ALA A 143 -8.47 -4.40 -15.56
N HIS A 144 -9.42 -3.59 -15.10
CA HIS A 144 -9.20 -2.47 -14.15
C HIS A 144 -9.91 -2.68 -12.80
N GLY A 145 -10.54 -3.84 -12.57
CA GLY A 145 -11.17 -4.13 -11.27
C GLY A 145 -10.15 -4.38 -10.17
N GLU A 146 -10.54 -4.17 -8.93
CA GLU A 146 -9.72 -4.43 -7.74
C GLU A 146 -9.12 -5.84 -7.73
N TYR A 147 -9.88 -6.82 -8.16
CA TYR A 147 -9.46 -8.23 -8.22
C TYR A 147 -9.01 -8.68 -9.61
N ARG A 148 -8.56 -7.74 -10.43
CA ARG A 148 -8.03 -8.01 -11.76
C ARG A 148 -6.87 -9.01 -11.75
N GLY A 149 -6.61 -9.65 -12.86
CA GLY A 149 -5.38 -10.41 -13.09
C GLY A 149 -4.16 -9.50 -13.16
N GLY A 150 -2.99 -10.07 -12.92
CA GLY A 150 -1.71 -9.36 -12.97
C GLY A 150 -1.11 -9.04 -11.62
N GLY A 151 -0.09 -8.22 -11.61
CA GLY A 151 0.68 -7.90 -10.41
C GLY A 151 -0.09 -7.09 -9.39
N MET A 152 0.08 -7.48 -8.11
CA MET A 152 -0.49 -6.82 -6.95
C MET A 152 0.64 -6.28 -6.06
N GLY A 153 1.01 -6.98 -4.98
CA GLY A 153 2.14 -6.61 -4.14
C GLY A 153 3.48 -6.77 -4.85
N VAL A 154 4.45 -5.91 -4.52
CA VAL A 154 5.82 -5.97 -5.02
C VAL A 154 6.81 -5.57 -3.94
N ALA A 155 7.89 -6.32 -3.81
CA ALA A 155 9.00 -6.00 -2.93
C ALA A 155 10.35 -6.26 -3.62
N LEU A 156 11.39 -5.63 -3.10
CA LEU A 156 12.76 -5.82 -3.57
C LEU A 156 13.60 -6.58 -2.54
N ALA A 157 14.48 -7.43 -3.02
CA ALA A 157 15.53 -7.98 -2.17
C ALA A 157 16.41 -6.86 -1.61
N PRO A 158 16.89 -6.94 -0.36
CA PRO A 158 17.76 -5.90 0.22
C PRO A 158 19.06 -5.66 -0.57
N ASP A 159 19.55 -6.66 -1.29
CA ASP A 159 20.72 -6.57 -2.16
C ASP A 159 20.41 -5.95 -3.54
N GLY A 160 19.15 -5.65 -3.81
CA GLY A 160 18.65 -5.06 -5.05
C GLY A 160 18.69 -5.99 -6.27
N ARG A 161 19.06 -7.27 -6.14
CA ARG A 161 19.22 -8.20 -7.27
C ARG A 161 17.92 -8.79 -7.77
N HIS A 162 16.90 -8.87 -6.92
CA HIS A 162 15.61 -9.45 -7.25
C HIS A 162 14.46 -8.53 -6.88
N ALA A 163 13.47 -8.52 -7.75
CA ALA A 163 12.14 -8.03 -7.45
C ALA A 163 11.17 -9.23 -7.35
N TYR A 164 10.33 -9.20 -6.34
CA TYR A 164 9.32 -10.21 -6.06
C TYR A 164 7.95 -9.61 -6.30
N VAL A 165 7.15 -10.22 -7.15
CA VAL A 165 5.80 -9.71 -7.46
C VAL A 165 4.76 -10.80 -7.27
N GLY A 166 3.75 -10.50 -6.45
CA GLY A 166 2.55 -11.30 -6.31
C GLY A 166 1.66 -11.12 -7.52
N VAL A 167 1.41 -12.19 -8.27
CA VAL A 167 0.60 -12.15 -9.50
C VAL A 167 -0.74 -12.84 -9.27
N ASN A 168 -1.81 -12.05 -9.32
CA ASN A 168 -3.17 -12.56 -9.18
C ASN A 168 -3.64 -13.26 -10.45
N VAL A 169 -4.29 -14.41 -10.26
CA VAL A 169 -5.02 -15.13 -11.30
C VAL A 169 -6.49 -15.13 -10.89
N PRO A 170 -7.37 -14.46 -11.65
CA PRO A 170 -8.80 -14.49 -11.35
C PRO A 170 -9.31 -15.91 -11.20
N ASP A 171 -10.08 -16.18 -10.16
CA ASP A 171 -10.67 -17.49 -9.83
C ASP A 171 -9.69 -18.66 -9.61
N GLY A 172 -8.37 -18.37 -9.58
CA GLY A 172 -7.30 -19.32 -9.39
C GLY A 172 -6.38 -19.06 -8.21
N ARG A 173 -5.41 -19.92 -8.03
CA ARG A 173 -4.26 -19.65 -7.15
C ARG A 173 -3.36 -18.63 -7.84
N GLY A 174 -2.84 -17.67 -7.07
CA GLY A 174 -1.83 -16.74 -7.53
C GLY A 174 -0.44 -17.37 -7.59
N THR A 175 0.51 -16.58 -8.06
CA THR A 175 1.92 -16.93 -8.07
C THR A 175 2.77 -15.80 -7.49
N LEU A 176 3.96 -16.14 -7.01
CA LEU A 176 5.05 -15.20 -6.84
C LEU A 176 5.99 -15.35 -8.04
N GLU A 177 6.25 -14.27 -8.75
CA GLU A 177 7.28 -14.22 -9.77
C GLU A 177 8.53 -13.53 -9.22
N VAL A 178 9.68 -14.19 -9.42
CA VAL A 178 11.01 -13.65 -9.08
C VAL A 178 11.62 -13.08 -10.34
N VAL A 179 11.94 -11.79 -10.30
CA VAL A 179 12.53 -11.06 -11.44
C VAL A 179 13.96 -10.69 -11.12
N ASP A 180 14.90 -11.05 -11.97
CA ASP A 180 16.28 -10.55 -11.91
C ASP A 180 16.30 -9.09 -12.38
N THR A 181 16.74 -8.18 -11.49
CA THR A 181 16.66 -6.73 -11.72
C THR A 181 17.66 -6.23 -12.77
N ARG A 182 18.73 -6.97 -12.99
CA ARG A 182 19.77 -6.63 -13.98
C ARG A 182 19.35 -7.03 -15.39
N THR A 183 18.82 -8.25 -15.54
CA THR A 183 18.43 -8.80 -16.87
C THR A 183 17.00 -8.49 -17.24
N LEU A 184 16.19 -8.01 -16.30
CA LEU A 184 14.75 -7.72 -16.44
C LEU A 184 13.96 -8.94 -16.93
N ARG A 185 14.26 -10.11 -16.36
CA ARG A 185 13.62 -11.37 -16.71
C ARG A 185 13.08 -12.08 -15.49
N VAL A 186 11.92 -12.71 -15.65
CA VAL A 186 11.41 -13.65 -14.65
C VAL A 186 12.30 -14.88 -14.61
N THR A 187 12.87 -15.18 -13.46
CA THR A 187 13.76 -16.33 -13.24
C THR A 187 13.04 -17.51 -12.62
N ALA A 188 12.05 -17.24 -11.74
CA ALA A 188 11.24 -18.28 -11.11
C ALA A 188 9.77 -17.87 -10.99
N VAL A 189 8.89 -18.88 -10.95
CA VAL A 189 7.44 -18.73 -10.70
C VAL A 189 7.06 -19.78 -9.66
N LEU A 190 6.51 -19.31 -8.51
CA LEU A 190 6.13 -20.19 -7.41
C LEU A 190 4.62 -20.07 -7.14
N PRO A 191 3.91 -21.18 -6.93
CA PRO A 191 2.50 -21.13 -6.58
C PRO A 191 2.31 -20.61 -5.14
N VAL A 192 1.46 -19.59 -4.98
CA VAL A 192 1.08 -19.00 -3.68
C VAL A 192 -0.43 -19.09 -3.47
N GLY A 193 -0.94 -18.44 -2.44
CA GLY A 193 -2.37 -18.36 -2.18
C GLY A 193 -3.15 -17.58 -3.24
N ARG A 194 -4.47 -17.51 -3.06
CA ARG A 194 -5.38 -16.76 -3.94
C ARG A 194 -5.32 -15.28 -3.58
N ARG A 195 -5.24 -14.41 -4.57
CA ARG A 195 -5.13 -12.96 -4.43
C ARG A 195 -3.93 -12.56 -3.54
N PRO A 196 -2.70 -12.68 -4.06
CA PRO A 196 -1.48 -12.28 -3.36
C PRO A 196 -1.36 -10.76 -3.38
N PHE A 197 -2.04 -10.08 -2.46
CA PHE A 197 -2.08 -8.62 -2.41
C PHE A 197 -0.77 -8.00 -1.94
N ASP A 198 -0.07 -8.69 -1.04
CA ASP A 198 1.13 -8.13 -0.44
C ASP A 198 2.31 -9.09 -0.54
N VAL A 199 3.48 -8.48 -0.67
CA VAL A 199 4.78 -9.18 -0.71
C VAL A 199 5.75 -8.42 0.17
N ASP A 200 6.30 -9.12 1.16
CA ASP A 200 7.32 -8.62 2.05
C ASP A 200 8.61 -9.41 1.92
N VAL A 201 9.72 -8.79 2.28
CA VAL A 201 11.04 -9.44 2.34
C VAL A 201 11.61 -9.26 3.74
N ALA A 202 12.15 -10.34 4.32
CA ALA A 202 12.86 -10.25 5.58
C ALA A 202 14.05 -9.28 5.45
N PRO A 203 14.41 -8.53 6.51
CA PRO A 203 15.49 -7.53 6.45
C PRO A 203 16.85 -8.11 6.03
N ASP A 204 17.10 -9.39 6.32
CA ASP A 204 18.30 -10.12 5.91
C ASP A 204 18.23 -10.70 4.49
N GLY A 205 17.09 -10.55 3.80
CA GLY A 205 16.83 -11.13 2.49
C GLY A 205 16.60 -12.65 2.51
N GLY A 206 16.66 -13.30 3.68
CA GLY A 206 16.59 -14.75 3.79
C GLY A 206 15.22 -15.35 3.60
N ARG A 207 14.17 -14.56 3.58
CA ARG A 207 12.79 -15.00 3.37
C ARG A 207 11.98 -13.97 2.61
N VAL A 208 11.02 -14.47 1.82
CA VAL A 208 9.97 -13.68 1.17
C VAL A 208 8.63 -14.18 1.67
N TYR A 209 7.73 -13.27 1.96
CA TYR A 209 6.40 -13.52 2.48
C TYR A 209 5.37 -13.04 1.48
N VAL A 210 4.36 -13.86 1.21
CA VAL A 210 3.25 -13.47 0.34
C VAL A 210 1.96 -13.62 1.10
N THR A 211 1.30 -12.51 1.36
CA THR A 211 0.00 -12.45 2.02
C THR A 211 -1.10 -12.62 0.98
N ALA A 212 -1.87 -13.69 1.13
CA ALA A 212 -2.89 -14.09 0.17
C ALA A 212 -4.30 -13.99 0.80
N HIS A 213 -5.06 -13.02 0.31
CA HIS A 213 -6.35 -12.60 0.85
C HIS A 213 -7.40 -13.73 0.87
N ASP A 214 -7.67 -14.36 -0.28
CA ASP A 214 -8.79 -15.32 -0.42
C ASP A 214 -8.46 -16.74 0.05
N SER A 215 -7.21 -17.04 0.32
CA SER A 215 -6.81 -18.32 0.91
C SER A 215 -6.43 -18.20 2.39
N PHE A 216 -6.56 -17.01 2.99
CA PHE A 216 -6.30 -16.77 4.42
C PHE A 216 -4.90 -17.23 4.83
N GLU A 217 -3.93 -17.10 3.95
CA GLU A 217 -2.59 -17.65 4.19
C GLU A 217 -1.48 -16.64 3.95
N VAL A 218 -0.39 -16.82 4.68
CA VAL A 218 0.94 -16.31 4.35
C VAL A 218 1.76 -17.46 3.79
N THR A 219 2.23 -17.33 2.55
CA THR A 219 3.19 -18.24 1.97
C THR A 219 4.61 -17.76 2.30
N VAL A 220 5.39 -18.59 2.98
CA VAL A 220 6.79 -18.33 3.33
C VAL A 220 7.69 -18.98 2.28
N ILE A 221 8.57 -18.21 1.69
CA ILE A 221 9.43 -18.61 0.57
C ILE A 221 10.90 -18.43 0.96
N ASP A 222 11.69 -19.42 0.66
CA ASP A 222 13.13 -19.34 0.62
C ASP A 222 13.52 -18.85 -0.78
N PRO A 223 14.11 -17.65 -0.91
CA PRO A 223 14.46 -17.12 -2.23
C PRO A 223 15.61 -17.85 -2.90
N GLY A 224 16.28 -18.76 -2.18
CA GLY A 224 17.50 -19.41 -2.62
C GLY A 224 18.72 -18.49 -2.53
N ASP A 225 19.89 -19.08 -2.60
CA ASP A 225 21.16 -18.35 -2.64
C ASP A 225 21.47 -17.96 -4.09
N GLY A 226 20.68 -17.10 -4.70
CA GLY A 226 21.06 -16.52 -5.98
C GLY A 226 22.46 -15.92 -5.86
N GLU A 227 23.48 -16.62 -6.36
CA GLU A 227 24.89 -16.26 -6.37
C GLU A 227 25.30 -15.24 -5.28
N ARG A 228 25.26 -15.66 -4.02
CA ARG A 228 26.02 -14.97 -2.97
C ARG A 228 27.47 -15.08 -3.39
N GLY A 229 28.09 -13.94 -3.66
CA GLY A 229 29.41 -13.86 -4.23
C GLY A 229 30.36 -14.90 -3.62
N SER A 230 31.13 -15.56 -4.47
CA SER A 230 32.06 -16.63 -4.23
C SER A 230 33.27 -16.28 -3.31
N ASP A 231 33.12 -15.32 -2.42
CA ASP A 231 34.20 -14.87 -1.51
C ASP A 231 34.32 -15.69 -0.22
N ALA A 232 33.39 -16.62 0.03
CA ALA A 232 33.54 -17.64 1.07
C ALA A 232 33.63 -19.01 0.41
N GLY A 233 34.84 -19.54 0.26
CA GLY A 233 35.22 -20.77 -0.43
C GLY A 233 34.44 -22.04 -0.07
N GLY A 234 33.15 -22.08 -0.37
CA GLY A 234 32.26 -23.22 -0.31
C GLY A 234 31.41 -23.23 -1.57
N ALA A 235 31.64 -24.19 -2.47
CA ALA A 235 30.78 -24.51 -3.59
C ALA A 235 29.44 -25.08 -3.05
N GLY A 236 28.56 -24.21 -2.55
CA GLY A 236 27.17 -24.50 -2.30
C GLY A 236 26.43 -24.22 -3.61
N GLU A 237 25.82 -25.22 -4.24
CA GLU A 237 24.88 -25.04 -5.32
C GLU A 237 23.76 -24.10 -4.82
N GLY A 238 23.73 -22.86 -5.31
CA GLY A 238 22.70 -21.88 -4.97
C GLY A 238 21.31 -22.50 -5.22
N GLY A 239 20.55 -22.73 -4.15
CA GLY A 239 19.25 -23.39 -4.23
C GLY A 239 18.26 -22.52 -5.01
N ALA A 240 17.44 -23.14 -5.88
CA ALA A 240 16.35 -22.46 -6.55
C ALA A 240 15.32 -21.94 -5.51
N PRO A 241 14.63 -20.83 -5.80
CA PRO A 241 13.54 -20.34 -4.95
C PRO A 241 12.48 -21.41 -4.71
N ARG A 242 12.02 -21.57 -3.46
CA ARG A 242 11.05 -22.61 -3.08
C ARG A 242 10.13 -22.16 -1.95
N VAL A 243 8.90 -22.68 -1.96
CA VAL A 243 7.96 -22.53 -0.85
C VAL A 243 8.41 -23.42 0.30
N VAL A 244 8.66 -22.84 1.46
CA VAL A 244 9.07 -23.57 2.67
C VAL A 244 7.93 -23.80 3.64
N ARG A 245 6.91 -22.93 3.62
CA ARG A 245 5.74 -23.04 4.52
C ARG A 245 4.55 -22.30 3.94
N ARG A 246 3.36 -22.76 4.31
CA ARG A 246 2.10 -22.04 4.19
C ARG A 246 1.48 -21.96 5.57
N VAL A 247 1.12 -20.77 6.00
CA VAL A 247 0.53 -20.54 7.33
C VAL A 247 -0.85 -19.96 7.12
N GLU A 248 -1.86 -20.66 7.63
CA GLU A 248 -3.20 -20.10 7.74
C GLU A 248 -3.21 -19.05 8.86
N VAL A 249 -3.71 -17.86 8.55
CA VAL A 249 -3.66 -16.70 9.45
C VAL A 249 -5.05 -16.19 9.84
N ALA A 250 -6.10 -16.96 9.56
CA ALA A 250 -7.45 -16.61 9.97
C ALA A 250 -7.57 -16.63 11.51
N PRO A 251 -7.89 -15.51 12.19
CA PRO A 251 -7.91 -15.45 13.65
C PRO A 251 -8.93 -16.36 14.31
N TYR A 252 -9.94 -16.78 13.57
CA TYR A 252 -11.05 -17.62 14.06
C TYR A 252 -11.25 -18.89 13.23
N GLY A 253 -10.32 -19.22 12.37
CA GLY A 253 -10.49 -20.25 11.38
C GLY A 253 -11.40 -19.85 10.23
N THR A 254 -11.45 -20.66 9.19
CA THR A 254 -12.31 -20.48 8.03
C THR A 254 -13.71 -21.10 8.22
N GLU A 255 -13.89 -21.87 9.31
CA GLU A 255 -15.14 -22.55 9.64
C GLU A 255 -16.05 -21.64 10.46
N GLY A 256 -17.30 -21.52 10.08
CA GLY A 256 -18.32 -20.89 10.89
C GLY A 256 -18.67 -19.43 10.57
N GLY A 257 -18.70 -19.04 9.33
CA GLY A 257 -19.39 -17.80 8.87
C GLY A 257 -18.66 -16.48 9.14
N LEU A 258 -18.04 -16.30 10.29
CA LEU A 258 -17.24 -15.11 10.61
C LEU A 258 -15.84 -15.18 9.99
N GLY A 259 -15.24 -16.36 9.86
CA GLY A 259 -13.92 -16.53 9.24
C GLY A 259 -13.85 -16.12 7.77
N SER A 260 -14.97 -16.15 7.05
CA SER A 260 -15.00 -15.77 5.64
C SER A 260 -14.81 -14.27 5.38
N TRP A 261 -14.99 -13.43 6.38
CA TRP A 261 -14.86 -11.98 6.29
C TRP A 261 -13.51 -11.46 6.81
N LEU A 262 -12.86 -12.21 7.70
CA LEU A 262 -11.61 -11.81 8.35
C LEU A 262 -10.41 -12.21 7.50
N LYS A 263 -10.18 -11.49 6.43
CA LYS A 263 -9.14 -11.80 5.44
C LYS A 263 -7.88 -10.97 5.66
N PRO A 264 -6.67 -11.57 5.56
CA PRO A 264 -5.43 -10.80 5.56
C PRO A 264 -5.29 -10.03 4.25
N HIS A 265 -4.80 -8.81 4.31
CA HIS A 265 -4.58 -8.01 3.12
C HIS A 265 -3.14 -7.55 3.02
N TYR A 266 -2.66 -6.81 4.00
CA TYR A 266 -1.29 -6.33 4.10
C TYR A 266 -0.62 -6.82 5.37
N ALA A 267 0.69 -6.93 5.31
CA ALA A 267 1.53 -7.24 6.44
C ALA A 267 2.67 -6.22 6.56
N ALA A 268 3.36 -6.23 7.69
CA ALA A 268 4.60 -5.52 7.87
C ALA A 268 5.58 -6.39 8.63
N VAL A 269 6.81 -6.54 8.14
CA VAL A 269 7.87 -7.29 8.82
C VAL A 269 8.44 -6.45 9.95
N ARG A 270 8.34 -6.91 11.20
CA ARG A 270 8.96 -6.23 12.35
C ARG A 270 10.46 -6.51 12.35
N PRO A 271 11.33 -5.47 12.22
CA PRO A 271 12.76 -5.69 12.05
C PRO A 271 13.45 -6.32 13.26
N SER A 272 12.91 -6.16 14.46
CA SER A 272 13.53 -6.62 15.70
C SER A 272 13.56 -8.15 15.88
N ASP A 273 12.59 -8.86 15.28
CA ASP A 273 12.42 -10.32 15.43
C ASP A 273 11.97 -11.04 14.17
N GLY A 274 11.71 -10.31 13.06
CA GLY A 274 11.26 -10.89 11.81
C GLY A 274 9.81 -11.35 11.79
N HIS A 275 9.02 -11.03 12.83
CA HIS A 275 7.60 -11.35 12.85
C HIS A 275 6.82 -10.51 11.84
N LEU A 276 5.77 -11.09 11.31
CA LEU A 276 4.79 -10.39 10.50
C LEU A 276 3.67 -9.85 11.36
N LEU A 277 3.39 -8.58 11.20
CA LEU A 277 2.26 -7.88 11.80
C LEU A 277 1.17 -7.75 10.75
N LEU A 278 0.05 -8.45 10.94
CA LEU A 278 -1.08 -8.45 10.02
C LEU A 278 -2.30 -7.83 10.73
N PRO A 279 -2.66 -6.59 10.40
CA PRO A 279 -3.95 -6.04 10.81
C PRO A 279 -5.11 -6.77 10.11
N PHE A 280 -6.21 -6.95 10.84
CA PHE A 280 -7.40 -7.65 10.37
C PHE A 280 -8.67 -6.88 10.69
N GLU A 281 -9.73 -7.21 10.00
CA GLU A 281 -11.08 -6.79 10.37
C GLU A 281 -11.41 -7.16 11.82
N GLY A 282 -12.29 -6.38 12.43
CA GLY A 282 -12.77 -6.63 13.79
C GLY A 282 -11.74 -6.26 14.86
N GLU A 283 -10.98 -5.18 14.66
CA GLU A 283 -10.06 -4.63 15.66
C GLU A 283 -8.99 -5.62 16.13
N ARG A 284 -8.32 -6.29 15.19
CA ARG A 284 -7.35 -7.35 15.50
C ARG A 284 -6.03 -7.17 14.78
N LEU A 285 -4.98 -7.51 15.48
CA LEU A 285 -3.63 -7.65 14.96
C LEU A 285 -3.16 -9.09 15.18
N VAL A 286 -2.80 -9.76 14.11
CA VAL A 286 -2.10 -11.04 14.16
C VAL A 286 -0.60 -10.79 14.16
N ASP A 287 0.08 -11.20 15.21
CA ASP A 287 1.55 -11.22 15.34
C ASP A 287 2.00 -12.66 15.03
N LEU A 288 2.53 -12.87 13.83
CA LEU A 288 2.90 -14.16 13.27
C LEU A 288 4.42 -14.33 13.29
N ASP A 289 4.90 -15.41 13.92
CA ASP A 289 6.25 -15.92 13.74
C ASP A 289 6.30 -16.79 12.46
N PRO A 290 6.86 -16.32 11.35
CA PRO A 290 6.87 -17.07 10.09
C PRO A 290 7.82 -18.28 10.12
N ALA A 291 8.79 -18.30 11.02
CA ALA A 291 9.72 -19.42 11.16
C ALA A 291 9.05 -20.66 11.77
N THR A 292 8.16 -20.46 12.76
CA THR A 292 7.44 -21.55 13.42
C THR A 292 6.00 -21.72 12.92
N GLY A 293 5.41 -20.67 12.33
CA GLY A 293 4.00 -20.61 11.97
C GLY A 293 3.07 -20.34 13.14
N ARG A 294 3.62 -20.00 14.32
CA ARG A 294 2.81 -19.63 15.48
C ARG A 294 2.34 -18.20 15.38
N SER A 295 1.10 -17.96 15.73
CA SER A 295 0.53 -16.61 15.76
C SER A 295 -0.08 -16.28 17.12
N ARG A 296 -0.14 -14.99 17.41
CA ARG A 296 -0.87 -14.43 18.55
C ARG A 296 -1.81 -13.36 18.04
N VAL A 297 -3.07 -13.43 18.45
CA VAL A 297 -4.05 -12.38 18.15
C VAL A 297 -4.03 -11.36 19.29
N ARG A 298 -3.91 -10.09 18.93
CA ARG A 298 -3.98 -8.96 19.86
C ARG A 298 -5.16 -8.07 19.48
N ARG A 299 -5.70 -7.35 20.43
CA ARG A 299 -6.65 -6.28 20.14
C ARG A 299 -5.90 -5.07 19.58
N MET A 300 -6.53 -4.35 18.67
CA MET A 300 -6.14 -3.02 18.21
C MET A 300 -7.40 -2.21 17.93
N THR A 301 -7.26 -0.90 17.83
CA THR A 301 -8.42 -0.02 17.57
C THR A 301 -8.83 -0.01 16.11
N ALA A 302 -7.89 -0.16 15.18
CA ALA A 302 -8.24 -0.15 13.76
C ALA A 302 -9.09 -1.36 13.37
N HIS A 303 -10.19 -1.08 12.70
CA HIS A 303 -10.94 -2.03 11.90
C HIS A 303 -10.50 -1.85 10.46
N THR A 304 -9.80 -2.81 9.92
CA THR A 304 -9.23 -2.71 8.57
C THR A 304 -9.71 -3.83 7.67
N HIS A 305 -10.26 -3.45 6.53
CA HIS A 305 -10.62 -4.34 5.45
C HIS A 305 -9.99 -3.84 4.16
N GLN A 306 -8.98 -4.57 3.68
CA GLN A 306 -8.26 -4.25 2.45
C GLN A 306 -7.44 -2.93 2.47
N HIS A 307 -7.11 -2.42 3.65
CA HIS A 307 -6.32 -1.20 3.80
C HIS A 307 -4.88 -1.50 4.20
N GLY A 308 -3.99 -0.60 3.82
CA GLY A 308 -2.55 -0.77 3.97
C GLY A 308 -2.03 -0.58 5.39
N THR A 309 -0.82 -1.10 5.56
CA THR A 309 -0.05 -0.96 6.79
C THR A 309 1.41 -0.66 6.49
N ALA A 310 2.10 0.02 7.42
CA ALA A 310 3.53 0.28 7.34
C ALA A 310 4.16 0.35 8.73
N LEU A 311 5.47 0.16 8.80
CA LEU A 311 6.25 0.43 10.01
C LEU A 311 7.07 1.70 9.83
N THR A 312 7.12 2.51 10.88
CA THR A 312 8.07 3.61 10.97
C THR A 312 9.45 3.10 11.38
N PRO A 313 10.55 3.85 11.14
CA PRO A 313 11.89 3.46 11.54
C PRO A 313 12.05 3.20 13.05
N ASP A 314 11.26 3.86 13.89
CA ASP A 314 11.22 3.68 15.35
C ASP A 314 10.24 2.60 15.81
N GLY A 315 9.63 1.84 14.87
CA GLY A 315 8.85 0.65 15.13
C GLY A 315 7.36 0.88 15.42
N HIS A 316 6.83 2.09 15.19
CA HIS A 316 5.38 2.27 15.23
C HIS A 316 4.71 1.60 14.04
N LEU A 317 3.62 0.87 14.29
CA LEU A 317 2.78 0.31 13.25
C LEU A 317 1.70 1.33 12.86
N LEU A 318 1.66 1.65 11.60
CA LEU A 318 0.66 2.50 10.98
C LEU A 318 -0.37 1.62 10.30
N VAL A 319 -1.65 1.81 10.60
CA VAL A 319 -2.74 1.01 10.01
C VAL A 319 -3.83 1.93 9.52
N VAL A 320 -4.12 1.87 8.24
CA VAL A 320 -5.27 2.55 7.63
C VAL A 320 -6.51 1.70 7.84
N GLY A 321 -7.65 2.32 8.03
CA GLY A 321 -8.91 1.61 8.22
C GLY A 321 -10.00 2.55 8.70
N THR A 322 -10.94 1.98 9.40
CA THR A 322 -11.97 2.69 10.17
C THR A 322 -11.79 2.38 11.66
N GLY A 323 -12.47 3.05 12.52
CA GLY A 323 -12.48 2.70 13.94
C GLY A 323 -12.33 3.90 14.87
N PRO A 324 -12.63 3.72 16.16
CA PRO A 324 -12.97 2.41 16.78
C PRO A 324 -14.33 1.87 16.30
N ILE A 325 -14.53 0.56 16.38
CA ILE A 325 -15.85 -0.04 16.18
C ILE A 325 -16.68 0.21 17.44
N ASP A 326 -17.49 1.23 17.41
CA ASP A 326 -18.51 1.52 18.42
C ASP A 326 -19.83 1.82 17.70
N PRO A 327 -20.88 1.01 17.91
CA PRO A 327 -22.18 1.28 17.26
C PRO A 327 -22.81 2.62 17.66
N ALA A 328 -22.34 3.25 18.73
CA ALA A 328 -22.80 4.55 19.19
C ALA A 328 -21.94 5.72 18.69
N GLU A 329 -20.78 5.42 18.07
CA GLU A 329 -19.83 6.36 17.52
C GLU A 329 -19.77 6.26 16.00
N ASP A 330 -19.38 7.35 15.33
CA ASP A 330 -19.15 7.34 13.88
C ASP A 330 -17.81 6.64 13.58
N GLU A 331 -17.88 5.46 12.97
CA GLU A 331 -16.72 4.66 12.54
C GLU A 331 -16.06 5.27 11.31
N GLY A 332 -15.68 6.53 11.40
CA GLY A 332 -15.07 7.24 10.29
C GLY A 332 -13.72 6.66 9.87
N PRO A 333 -13.28 6.95 8.63
CA PRO A 333 -11.93 6.60 8.18
C PRO A 333 -10.86 7.15 9.11
N SER A 334 -9.82 6.35 9.37
CA SER A 334 -8.78 6.69 10.34
C SER A 334 -7.41 6.11 9.99
N LEU A 335 -6.37 6.71 10.57
CA LEU A 335 -5.04 6.15 10.70
C LEU A 335 -4.80 5.79 12.17
N THR A 336 -4.64 4.52 12.48
CA THR A 336 -4.20 4.06 13.80
C THR A 336 -2.67 4.01 13.83
N ILE A 337 -2.08 4.67 14.81
CA ILE A 337 -0.63 4.68 15.11
C ILE A 337 -0.43 3.88 16.38
N ARG A 338 0.14 2.68 16.25
CA ARG A 338 0.40 1.76 17.36
C ARG A 338 1.87 1.76 17.71
N ALA A 339 2.20 2.17 18.92
CA ALA A 339 3.57 2.11 19.45
C ALA A 339 4.01 0.65 19.73
N PRO A 340 5.33 0.38 19.80
CA PRO A 340 5.86 -0.95 20.11
C PRO A 340 5.35 -1.55 21.44
N ASP A 341 5.04 -0.71 22.42
CA ASP A 341 4.45 -1.12 23.71
C ASP A 341 2.96 -1.47 23.63
N GLY A 342 2.33 -1.21 22.46
CA GLY A 342 0.92 -1.48 22.21
C GLY A 342 0.00 -0.30 22.48
N THR A 343 0.51 0.84 22.94
CA THR A 343 -0.27 2.08 23.05
C THR A 343 -0.69 2.57 21.66
N GLU A 344 -1.93 3.02 21.53
CA GLU A 344 -2.50 3.44 20.25
C GLU A 344 -2.99 4.87 20.29
N ARG A 345 -2.85 5.52 19.15
CA ARG A 345 -3.49 6.80 18.87
C ARG A 345 -4.18 6.72 17.51
N VAL A 346 -5.43 7.14 17.46
CA VAL A 346 -6.25 7.19 16.25
C VAL A 346 -6.29 8.61 15.74
N VAL A 347 -6.02 8.79 14.45
CA VAL A 347 -6.11 10.06 13.73
C VAL A 347 -7.26 9.96 12.74
N PRO A 348 -8.36 10.71 12.93
CA PRO A 348 -9.45 10.76 11.95
C PRO A 348 -8.96 11.27 10.59
N LEU A 349 -9.48 10.71 9.51
CA LEU A 349 -9.22 11.11 8.13
C LEU A 349 -10.51 11.61 7.46
N ASP A 350 -10.35 12.52 6.50
CA ASP A 350 -11.49 13.20 5.84
C ASP A 350 -12.24 12.32 4.81
N GLY A 351 -11.97 11.06 4.75
CA GLY A 351 -12.60 10.13 3.81
C GLY A 351 -11.81 8.82 3.67
N PRO A 352 -12.29 7.87 2.86
CA PRO A 352 -11.63 6.58 2.67
C PRO A 352 -10.21 6.74 2.14
N HIS A 353 -9.32 5.86 2.60
CA HIS A 353 -7.90 5.80 2.24
C HIS A 353 -7.51 4.33 2.04
N GLU A 354 -6.53 4.08 1.18
CA GLU A 354 -6.14 2.71 0.80
C GLU A 354 -4.86 2.26 1.46
N ASN A 355 -3.78 3.00 1.31
CA ASN A 355 -2.46 2.54 1.72
C ASN A 355 -1.67 3.65 2.42
N VAL A 356 -0.58 3.26 3.08
CA VAL A 356 0.26 4.18 3.86
C VAL A 356 1.74 3.87 3.68
N SER A 357 2.55 4.92 3.68
CA SER A 357 3.99 4.84 3.79
C SER A 357 4.51 5.89 4.78
N ALA A 358 5.54 5.56 5.53
CA ALA A 358 6.19 6.49 6.45
C ALA A 358 7.32 7.26 5.76
N SER A 359 7.52 8.52 6.16
CA SER A 359 8.75 9.23 5.81
C SER A 359 9.98 8.55 6.45
N PRO A 360 11.16 8.62 5.82
CA PRO A 360 12.37 8.00 6.35
C PRO A 360 12.80 8.51 7.73
N ASP A 361 12.40 9.72 8.09
CA ASP A 361 12.62 10.29 9.43
C ASP A 361 11.56 9.88 10.46
N GLY A 362 10.56 9.08 10.07
CA GLY A 362 9.50 8.60 10.95
C GLY A 362 8.52 9.67 11.44
N ARG A 363 8.50 10.86 10.82
CA ARG A 363 7.68 11.99 11.32
C ARG A 363 6.36 12.16 10.59
N THR A 364 6.25 11.67 9.37
CA THR A 364 5.08 11.86 8.53
C THR A 364 4.63 10.54 7.96
N ALA A 365 3.34 10.26 8.04
CA ALA A 365 2.69 9.22 7.23
C ALA A 365 2.05 9.85 6.01
N TYR A 366 2.17 9.19 4.87
CA TYR A 366 1.52 9.55 3.61
C TYR A 366 0.48 8.48 3.28
N VAL A 367 -0.79 8.86 3.29
CA VAL A 367 -1.93 7.95 3.19
C VAL A 367 -2.65 8.21 1.88
N THR A 368 -2.70 7.21 0.99
CA THR A 368 -3.33 7.35 -0.33
C THR A 368 -4.84 7.30 -0.21
N ALA A 369 -5.53 8.12 -1.00
CA ALA A 369 -6.99 8.20 -0.98
C ALA A 369 -7.71 7.13 -1.81
N GLY A 370 -7.03 6.44 -2.62
CA GLY A 370 -7.20 5.20 -3.31
C GLY A 370 -8.56 4.71 -3.79
N TYR A 371 -8.60 3.42 -4.01
CA TYR A 371 -9.73 2.66 -4.52
C TYR A 371 -10.17 1.65 -3.46
N THR A 372 -11.21 1.99 -2.74
CA THR A 372 -11.79 1.16 -1.67
C THR A 372 -13.28 0.92 -1.92
N ARG A 373 -13.89 0.03 -1.14
CA ARG A 373 -15.34 -0.21 -1.20
C ARG A 373 -16.16 0.94 -0.66
N GLU A 374 -15.59 1.70 0.28
CA GLU A 374 -16.24 2.84 0.92
C GLU A 374 -16.21 4.09 0.06
N GLY A 375 -15.48 4.06 -1.04
CA GLY A 375 -15.31 5.15 -1.97
C GLY A 375 -13.84 5.38 -2.34
N TRP A 376 -13.60 6.41 -3.12
CA TRP A 376 -12.27 6.77 -3.58
C TRP A 376 -12.20 8.27 -3.83
N ARG A 377 -11.00 8.80 -3.74
CA ARG A 377 -10.69 10.15 -4.16
C ARG A 377 -9.25 10.23 -4.67
N ASP A 378 -8.92 11.32 -5.34
CA ASP A 378 -7.56 11.58 -5.79
C ASP A 378 -6.71 12.13 -4.65
N GLY A 379 -5.39 11.99 -4.73
CA GLY A 379 -4.45 12.63 -3.83
C GLY A 379 -4.01 11.80 -2.63
N VAL A 380 -3.33 12.47 -1.70
CA VAL A 380 -2.69 11.87 -0.51
C VAL A 380 -2.94 12.74 0.71
N THR A 381 -3.21 12.13 1.85
CA THR A 381 -3.21 12.82 3.13
C THR A 381 -1.86 12.63 3.83
N ALA A 382 -1.14 13.71 4.06
CA ALA A 382 0.05 13.72 4.93
C ALA A 382 -0.37 13.92 6.37
N VAL A 383 0.07 13.03 7.26
CA VAL A 383 -0.23 13.04 8.70
C VAL A 383 1.06 13.26 9.48
N ASP A 384 1.14 14.33 10.26
CA ASP A 384 2.22 14.51 11.23
C ASP A 384 2.06 13.50 12.37
N LEU A 385 2.98 12.54 12.45
CA LEU A 385 2.88 11.42 13.40
C LEU A 385 3.02 11.83 14.86
N ARG A 386 3.59 12.98 15.16
CA ARG A 386 3.69 13.49 16.52
C ARG A 386 2.41 14.22 16.98
N THR A 387 1.81 15.02 16.10
CA THR A 387 0.67 15.88 16.46
C THR A 387 -0.69 15.34 16.01
N GLY A 388 -0.72 14.44 15.03
CA GLY A 388 -1.95 13.99 14.36
C GLY A 388 -2.52 15.01 13.38
N LYS A 389 -1.83 16.13 13.10
CA LYS A 389 -2.32 17.11 12.12
C LYS A 389 -2.24 16.53 10.71
N THR A 390 -3.32 16.71 9.97
CA THR A 390 -3.45 16.25 8.58
C THR A 390 -3.26 17.40 7.61
N ARG A 391 -2.76 17.09 6.43
CA ARG A 391 -2.64 18.02 5.30
C ARG A 391 -2.90 17.28 4.00
N TRP A 392 -3.84 17.76 3.22
CA TRP A 392 -4.15 17.24 1.91
C TRP A 392 -3.09 17.64 0.86
N LEU A 393 -2.66 16.69 0.05
CA LEU A 393 -1.75 16.85 -1.08
C LEU A 393 -2.51 16.46 -2.37
N PRO A 394 -2.90 17.43 -3.20
CA PRO A 394 -3.58 17.13 -4.46
C PRO A 394 -2.61 16.52 -5.46
N GLY A 395 -2.98 15.43 -6.10
CA GLY A 395 -2.19 14.75 -7.14
C GLY A 395 -2.35 13.23 -7.08
N GLY A 396 -2.14 12.61 -8.23
CA GLY A 396 -2.47 11.20 -8.43
C GLY A 396 -3.97 10.99 -8.64
N THR A 397 -4.32 9.99 -9.44
CA THR A 397 -5.71 9.63 -9.72
C THR A 397 -6.01 8.27 -9.12
N ARG A 398 -6.84 8.25 -8.09
CA ARG A 398 -7.15 7.04 -7.30
C ARG A 398 -5.86 6.29 -6.92
N PRO A 399 -4.90 6.94 -6.25
CA PRO A 399 -3.64 6.28 -5.94
C PRO A 399 -3.86 5.19 -4.88
N VAL A 400 -3.38 3.97 -5.14
CA VAL A 400 -3.50 2.82 -4.24
C VAL A 400 -2.16 2.42 -3.62
N GLY A 401 -1.04 2.75 -4.25
CA GLY A 401 0.30 2.51 -3.73
C GLY A 401 1.06 3.80 -3.53
N VAL A 402 1.96 3.83 -2.54
CA VAL A 402 2.82 4.99 -2.27
C VAL A 402 4.20 4.55 -1.79
N ALA A 403 5.23 5.18 -2.35
CA ALA A 403 6.60 5.10 -1.86
C ALA A 403 7.16 6.52 -1.67
N VAL A 404 8.10 6.67 -0.73
CA VAL A 404 8.78 7.95 -0.48
C VAL A 404 10.18 7.89 -1.10
N LEU A 405 10.47 8.84 -1.99
CA LEU A 405 11.79 9.04 -2.60
C LEU A 405 12.56 10.08 -1.79
N GLU A 406 13.83 9.80 -1.51
CA GLU A 406 14.77 10.72 -0.84
C GLU A 406 15.55 11.59 -1.84
#